data_f918e241d0ccbd14117e07bd0cb15aa4
#
_entry.id   f918e241d0ccbd14117e07bd0cb15aa4
#
_cell.length_a   1.000
_cell.length_b   1.000
_cell.length_c   1.000
_cell.angle_alpha   90.00
_cell.angle_beta   90.00
_cell.angle_gamma   90.00
#
_symmetry.space_group_name_H-M   'P 1'
#
loop_
_entity.id
_entity.type
_entity.pdbx_description
1 polymer ?
#
loop_
_entity_poly.entity_id
_entity_poly.type
_entity_poly.pdbx_seq_one_letter_code
_entity_poly.pdbx_strand_id
1 'polypeptide(L)'
;RTPKEWLDALSPLGTGWQKPHLEAAPWLVAVFKEVHGVDENGGKITNYYVNESVGIACGLFISALHLMGLATLTHTPQPMRFLSRILGRPTNERPFILFPIGYPADDCEVPDLTRKTLDQVMVEIEADDLIEGFFADVRDSTIRRRVTNREQDERALVGGSAEDPREEP
;
A
#
# COMPACT_ATOMS: atom_id res chain seq x y z
N ARG A 1 22.69 -8.56 15.03
CA ARG A 1 22.60 -10.04 15.19
C ARG A 1 21.12 -10.40 15.12
N THR A 2 20.73 -11.23 14.18
CA THR A 2 19.33 -11.64 14.00
C THR A 2 18.88 -12.50 15.20
N PRO A 3 17.71 -12.26 15.78
CA PRO A 3 17.19 -13.06 16.88
C PRO A 3 17.09 -14.54 16.49
N LYS A 4 17.41 -15.44 17.42
CA LYS A 4 17.36 -16.88 17.17
C LYS A 4 15.97 -17.36 16.79
N GLU A 5 14.94 -16.84 17.47
CA GLU A 5 13.53 -17.14 17.20
C GLU A 5 13.13 -16.88 15.74
N TRP A 6 13.68 -15.82 15.15
CA TRP A 6 13.42 -15.49 13.75
C TRP A 6 14.13 -16.45 12.80
N LEU A 7 15.36 -16.86 13.12
CA LEU A 7 16.08 -17.87 12.36
C LEU A 7 15.39 -19.24 12.42
N ASP A 8 14.89 -19.61 13.58
CA ASP A 8 14.13 -20.85 13.78
C ASP A 8 12.83 -20.83 12.96
N ALA A 9 12.13 -19.68 12.89
CA ALA A 9 10.93 -19.50 12.06
C ALA A 9 11.20 -19.59 10.56
N LEU A 10 12.42 -19.23 10.10
CA LEU A 10 12.82 -19.35 8.70
C LEU A 10 13.31 -20.74 8.31
N SER A 11 13.67 -21.58 9.27
CA SER A 11 14.22 -22.91 9.02
C SER A 11 13.34 -23.78 8.11
N PRO A 12 11.98 -23.84 8.33
CA PRO A 12 11.11 -24.62 7.45
C PRO A 12 11.06 -24.12 6.00
N LEU A 13 11.43 -22.85 5.76
CA LEU A 13 11.46 -22.26 4.42
C LEU A 13 12.72 -22.61 3.64
N GLY A 14 13.71 -23.28 4.24
CA GLY A 14 14.97 -23.64 3.60
C GLY A 14 15.77 -22.45 3.07
N THR A 15 15.52 -21.24 3.59
CA THR A 15 16.12 -20.01 3.05
C THR A 15 17.47 -19.72 3.69
N GLY A 16 18.53 -19.67 2.88
CA GLY A 16 19.90 -19.32 3.26
C GLY A 16 20.37 -18.02 2.61
N TRP A 17 21.66 -17.72 2.71
CA TRP A 17 22.28 -16.58 2.04
C TRP A 17 22.44 -16.80 0.53
N GLN A 18 22.57 -18.05 0.08
CA GLN A 18 22.58 -18.42 -1.33
C GLN A 18 21.16 -18.36 -1.89
N LYS A 19 21.02 -17.74 -3.05
CA LYS A 19 19.74 -17.51 -3.72
C LYS A 19 19.80 -17.96 -5.17
N PRO A 20 19.98 -19.27 -5.45
CA PRO A 20 20.15 -19.79 -6.80
C PRO A 20 18.98 -19.49 -7.72
N HIS A 21 17.78 -19.31 -7.18
CA HIS A 21 16.59 -18.90 -7.92
C HIS A 21 16.70 -17.52 -8.57
N LEU A 22 17.56 -16.63 -8.07
CA LEU A 22 17.81 -15.32 -8.71
C LEU A 22 18.65 -15.46 -9.99
N GLU A 23 19.48 -16.49 -10.09
CA GLU A 23 20.30 -16.79 -11.27
C GLU A 23 19.52 -17.65 -12.27
N ALA A 24 18.66 -18.56 -11.76
CA ALA A 24 17.87 -19.47 -12.58
C ALA A 24 16.63 -18.80 -13.20
N ALA A 25 16.04 -17.80 -12.55
CA ALA A 25 14.84 -17.13 -13.03
C ALA A 25 15.11 -16.39 -14.35
N PRO A 26 14.31 -16.63 -15.41
CA PRO A 26 14.47 -15.95 -16.70
C PRO A 26 14.17 -14.45 -16.63
N TRP A 27 13.42 -14.01 -15.64
CA TRP A 27 13.08 -12.60 -15.42
C TRP A 27 13.26 -12.20 -13.96
N LEU A 28 13.85 -11.01 -13.79
CA LEU A 28 13.93 -10.32 -12.50
C LEU A 28 13.23 -8.97 -12.63
N VAL A 29 12.09 -8.81 -11.96
CA VAL A 29 11.34 -7.57 -11.94
C VAL A 29 11.61 -6.82 -10.66
N ALA A 30 12.30 -5.69 -10.75
CA ALA A 30 12.55 -4.81 -9.62
C ALA A 30 11.50 -3.71 -9.55
N VAL A 31 10.72 -3.70 -8.49
CA VAL A 31 9.72 -2.67 -8.23
C VAL A 31 10.34 -1.56 -7.40
N PHE A 32 10.15 -0.34 -7.86
CA PHE A 32 10.58 0.88 -7.18
C PHE A 32 9.36 1.68 -6.76
N LYS A 33 9.48 2.35 -5.63
CA LYS A 33 8.50 3.34 -5.18
C LYS A 33 9.07 4.74 -5.38
N GLU A 34 8.28 5.61 -5.96
CA GLU A 34 8.59 7.03 -6.08
C GLU A 34 8.21 7.73 -4.78
N VAL A 35 9.21 8.12 -3.97
CA VAL A 35 8.98 8.71 -2.64
C VAL A 35 8.55 10.17 -2.68
N HIS A 36 8.85 10.85 -3.78
CA HIS A 36 8.35 12.18 -4.10
C HIS A 36 8.45 12.42 -5.60
N GLY A 37 7.51 13.16 -6.16
CA GLY A 37 7.60 13.68 -7.52
C GLY A 37 8.62 14.81 -7.64
N VAL A 38 8.86 15.26 -8.87
CA VAL A 38 9.71 16.41 -9.17
C VAL A 38 8.95 17.32 -10.14
N ASP A 39 8.82 18.61 -9.80
CA ASP A 39 8.17 19.60 -10.68
C ASP A 39 9.09 20.06 -11.81
N GLU A 40 8.57 20.89 -12.70
CA GLU A 40 9.31 21.41 -13.87
C GLU A 40 10.55 22.25 -13.48
N ASN A 41 10.59 22.78 -12.26
CA ASN A 41 11.68 23.59 -11.72
C ASN A 41 12.65 22.77 -10.85
N GLY A 42 12.47 21.43 -10.75
CA GLY A 42 13.26 20.54 -9.91
C GLY A 42 12.84 20.54 -8.43
N GLY A 43 11.72 21.17 -8.08
CA GLY A 43 11.14 21.18 -6.75
C GLY A 43 10.52 19.83 -6.41
N LYS A 44 10.47 19.49 -5.11
CA LYS A 44 9.87 18.23 -4.65
C LYS A 44 8.35 18.35 -4.51
N ILE A 45 7.64 17.39 -5.11
CA ILE A 45 6.20 17.19 -4.93
C ILE A 45 5.99 16.03 -3.97
N THR A 46 5.22 16.24 -2.89
CA THR A 46 4.94 15.18 -1.92
C THR A 46 3.99 14.14 -2.51
N ASN A 47 4.42 12.88 -2.50
CA ASN A 47 3.56 11.73 -2.81
C ASN A 47 2.99 11.15 -1.51
N TYR A 48 1.69 10.86 -1.51
CA TYR A 48 0.99 10.26 -0.39
C TYR A 48 0.72 8.78 -0.65
N TYR A 49 0.60 7.99 0.42
CA TYR A 49 0.25 6.56 0.37
C TYR A 49 1.20 5.73 -0.52
N VAL A 50 2.47 6.11 -0.56
CA VAL A 50 3.47 5.50 -1.45
C VAL A 50 3.64 4.00 -1.21
N ASN A 51 3.74 3.58 0.05
CA ASN A 51 3.92 2.17 0.40
C ASN A 51 2.66 1.36 0.13
N GLU A 52 1.51 1.91 0.48
CA GLU A 52 0.20 1.30 0.34
C GLU A 52 -0.12 1.07 -1.14
N SER A 53 0.06 2.08 -1.97
CA SER A 53 -0.19 2.01 -3.42
C SER A 53 0.70 0.99 -4.09
N VAL A 54 2.00 1.00 -3.82
CA VAL A 54 2.94 0.05 -4.41
C VAL A 54 2.71 -1.35 -3.86
N GLY A 55 2.36 -1.49 -2.57
CA GLY A 55 2.00 -2.78 -1.97
C GLY A 55 0.79 -3.42 -2.62
N ILE A 56 -0.28 -2.65 -2.86
CA ILE A 56 -1.48 -3.11 -3.58
C ILE A 56 -1.12 -3.54 -5.01
N ALA A 57 -0.33 -2.72 -5.73
CA ALA A 57 0.11 -3.06 -7.09
C ALA A 57 0.93 -4.36 -7.11
N CYS A 58 1.82 -4.56 -6.14
CA CYS A 58 2.58 -5.81 -6.00
C CYS A 58 1.68 -7.02 -5.73
N GLY A 59 0.66 -6.87 -4.90
CA GLY A 59 -0.32 -7.93 -4.63
C GLY A 59 -1.09 -8.35 -5.88
N LEU A 60 -1.58 -7.39 -6.66
CA LEU A 60 -2.24 -7.63 -7.93
C LEU A 60 -1.29 -8.29 -8.95
N PHE A 61 -0.04 -7.85 -9.00
CA PHE A 61 0.98 -8.43 -9.87
C PHE A 61 1.25 -9.90 -9.53
N ILE A 62 1.41 -10.25 -8.25
CA ILE A 62 1.58 -11.63 -7.78
C ILE A 62 0.39 -12.49 -8.19
N SER A 63 -0.82 -11.96 -7.99
CA SER A 63 -2.06 -12.67 -8.36
C SER A 63 -2.15 -12.94 -9.87
N ALA A 64 -1.77 -11.95 -10.69
CA ALA A 64 -1.74 -12.09 -12.14
C ALA A 64 -0.72 -13.15 -12.58
N LEU A 65 0.50 -13.15 -12.02
CA LEU A 65 1.51 -14.16 -12.30
C LEU A 65 1.01 -15.57 -11.96
N HIS A 66 0.37 -15.73 -10.80
CA HIS A 66 -0.20 -17.00 -10.39
C HIS A 66 -1.27 -17.50 -11.35
N LEU A 67 -2.19 -16.64 -11.79
CA LEU A 67 -3.22 -16.97 -12.77
C LEU A 67 -2.65 -17.37 -14.14
N MET A 68 -1.46 -16.87 -14.48
CA MET A 68 -0.73 -17.24 -15.70
C MET A 68 0.09 -18.54 -15.55
N GLY A 69 0.06 -19.21 -14.40
CA GLY A 69 0.87 -20.40 -14.11
C GLY A 69 2.35 -20.11 -13.89
N LEU A 70 2.71 -18.86 -13.58
CA LEU A 70 4.08 -18.47 -13.30
C LEU A 70 4.37 -18.54 -11.80
N ALA A 71 5.60 -18.95 -11.46
CA ALA A 71 6.12 -18.93 -10.11
C ALA A 71 6.87 -17.62 -9.85
N THR A 72 6.73 -17.11 -8.63
CA THR A 72 7.47 -15.94 -8.15
C THR A 72 7.67 -16.01 -6.65
N LEU A 73 8.60 -15.21 -6.15
CA LEU A 73 8.88 -15.03 -4.73
C LEU A 73 9.11 -13.55 -4.45
N THR A 74 8.56 -13.02 -3.36
CA THR A 74 8.92 -11.68 -2.89
C THR A 74 10.32 -11.71 -2.28
N HIS A 75 11.25 -10.94 -2.86
CA HIS A 75 12.63 -10.87 -2.39
C HIS A 75 13.00 -9.42 -2.02
N THR A 76 13.39 -9.22 -0.75
CA THR A 76 13.74 -7.91 -0.19
C THR A 76 15.14 -7.95 0.44
N PRO A 77 16.22 -8.03 -0.38
CA PRO A 77 17.58 -8.09 0.12
C PRO A 77 17.93 -6.80 0.88
N GLN A 78 18.62 -6.93 2.01
CA GLN A 78 19.06 -5.77 2.78
C GLN A 78 20.59 -5.63 2.71
N PRO A 79 21.10 -4.42 2.39
CA PRO A 79 20.39 -3.20 1.97
C PRO A 79 20.01 -3.25 0.47
N MET A 80 18.80 -2.79 0.11
CA MET A 80 18.33 -2.80 -1.29
C MET A 80 18.90 -1.68 -2.17
N ARG A 81 19.58 -0.69 -1.61
CA ARG A 81 20.08 0.48 -2.36
C ARG A 81 21.01 0.17 -3.55
N PHE A 82 21.65 -1.00 -3.55
CA PHE A 82 22.48 -1.43 -4.68
C PHE A 82 21.67 -1.55 -5.97
N LEU A 83 20.39 -1.89 -5.90
CA LEU A 83 19.49 -1.99 -7.07
C LEU A 83 19.32 -0.62 -7.76
N SER A 84 19.18 0.48 -7.01
CA SER A 84 19.09 1.82 -7.60
C SER A 84 20.35 2.15 -8.41
N ARG A 85 21.53 1.77 -7.91
CA ARG A 85 22.80 2.02 -8.58
C ARG A 85 22.96 1.14 -9.82
N ILE A 86 22.66 -0.16 -9.73
CA ILE A 86 22.80 -1.10 -10.85
C ILE A 86 21.84 -0.75 -11.99
N LEU A 87 20.59 -0.35 -11.63
CA LEU A 87 19.54 -0.07 -12.59
C LEU A 87 19.44 1.41 -12.99
N GLY A 88 20.36 2.26 -12.54
CA GLY A 88 20.44 3.67 -12.92
C GLY A 88 19.19 4.47 -12.51
N ARG A 89 18.55 4.09 -11.38
CA ARG A 89 17.31 4.76 -10.96
C ARG A 89 17.58 6.10 -10.27
N PRO A 90 16.71 7.11 -10.47
CA PRO A 90 16.87 8.43 -9.86
C PRO A 90 16.73 8.38 -8.34
N THR A 91 17.16 9.44 -7.66
CA THR A 91 17.24 9.49 -6.19
C THR A 91 15.89 9.54 -5.49
N ASN A 92 14.83 9.95 -6.18
CA ASN A 92 13.45 9.96 -5.70
C ASN A 92 12.77 8.59 -5.80
N GLU A 93 13.41 7.61 -6.48
CA GLU A 93 12.94 6.24 -6.52
C GLU A 93 13.74 5.36 -5.56
N ARG A 94 13.04 4.51 -4.82
CA ARG A 94 13.63 3.55 -3.89
C ARG A 94 13.18 2.14 -4.20
N PRO A 95 14.08 1.16 -4.18
CA PRO A 95 13.71 -0.23 -4.36
C PRO A 95 12.70 -0.63 -3.29
N PHE A 96 11.69 -1.39 -3.69
CA PHE A 96 10.62 -1.87 -2.81
C PHE A 96 10.60 -3.39 -2.70
N ILE A 97 10.52 -4.10 -3.82
CA ILE A 97 10.55 -5.57 -3.91
C ILE A 97 11.24 -5.98 -5.22
N LEU A 98 11.91 -7.13 -5.19
CA LEU A 98 12.43 -7.83 -6.35
C LEU A 98 11.62 -9.13 -6.52
N PHE A 99 11.16 -9.40 -7.73
CA PHE A 99 10.43 -10.60 -8.11
C PHE A 99 11.25 -11.41 -9.12
N PRO A 100 11.85 -12.54 -8.76
CA PRO A 100 12.26 -13.56 -9.72
C PRO A 100 11.01 -14.23 -10.27
N ILE A 101 10.92 -14.38 -11.60
CA ILE A 101 9.72 -14.90 -12.28
C ILE A 101 10.16 -15.96 -13.29
N GLY A 102 9.45 -17.06 -13.32
CA GLY A 102 9.65 -18.14 -14.28
C GLY A 102 8.54 -19.17 -14.16
N TYR A 103 8.58 -20.19 -15.02
CA TYR A 103 7.74 -21.35 -14.83
C TYR A 103 8.29 -22.19 -13.67
N PRO A 104 7.40 -22.79 -12.84
CA PRO A 104 7.85 -23.72 -11.81
C PRO A 104 8.51 -24.94 -12.46
N ALA A 105 9.52 -25.49 -11.81
CA ALA A 105 10.10 -26.76 -12.23
C ALA A 105 9.08 -27.90 -12.01
N ASP A 106 9.19 -28.99 -12.77
CA ASP A 106 8.26 -30.12 -12.68
C ASP A 106 8.27 -30.78 -11.28
N ASP A 107 9.41 -30.71 -10.59
CA ASP A 107 9.64 -31.24 -9.25
C ASP A 107 9.62 -30.14 -8.17
N CYS A 108 9.01 -28.99 -8.48
CA CYS A 108 8.94 -27.85 -7.56
C CYS A 108 8.12 -28.19 -6.32
N GLU A 109 8.75 -28.08 -5.17
CA GLU A 109 8.10 -28.22 -3.87
C GLU A 109 7.98 -26.86 -3.18
N VAL A 110 6.92 -26.68 -2.42
CA VAL A 110 6.71 -25.51 -1.56
C VAL A 110 6.60 -25.97 -0.10
N PRO A 111 7.05 -25.17 0.87
CA PRO A 111 6.91 -25.51 2.28
C PRO A 111 5.44 -25.69 2.65
N ASP A 112 5.13 -26.77 3.37
CA ASP A 112 3.80 -26.99 3.94
C ASP A 112 3.64 -26.08 5.18
N LEU A 113 3.09 -24.90 4.96
CA LEU A 113 2.90 -23.89 5.99
C LEU A 113 1.44 -23.82 6.43
N THR A 114 1.21 -23.98 7.74
CA THR A 114 -0.09 -23.73 8.31
C THR A 114 -0.43 -22.25 8.26
N ARG A 115 -1.58 -21.92 7.69
CA ARG A 115 -2.13 -20.57 7.69
C ARG A 115 -3.06 -20.39 8.89
N LYS A 116 -3.15 -19.16 9.37
CA LYS A 116 -4.18 -18.80 10.34
C LYS A 116 -5.56 -19.04 9.73
N THR A 117 -6.50 -19.47 10.55
CA THR A 117 -7.90 -19.61 10.15
C THR A 117 -8.56 -18.24 9.96
N LEU A 118 -9.72 -18.20 9.32
CA LEU A 118 -10.38 -16.93 9.01
C LEU A 118 -10.74 -16.15 10.29
N ASP A 119 -11.25 -16.83 11.29
CA ASP A 119 -11.59 -16.29 12.61
C ASP A 119 -10.38 -15.74 13.39
N GLN A 120 -9.16 -16.18 13.06
CA GLN A 120 -7.93 -15.65 13.64
C GLN A 120 -7.43 -14.37 12.97
N VAL A 121 -7.90 -14.04 11.78
CA VAL A 121 -7.43 -12.91 10.97
C VAL A 121 -8.52 -11.91 10.62
N MET A 122 -9.78 -12.25 10.86
CA MET A 122 -10.96 -11.44 10.57
C MET A 122 -11.78 -11.26 11.85
N VAL A 123 -12.26 -10.08 12.07
CA VAL A 123 -13.27 -9.76 13.08
C VAL A 123 -14.50 -9.28 12.34
N GLU A 124 -15.62 -9.94 12.55
CA GLU A 124 -16.91 -9.51 12.01
C GLU A 124 -17.56 -8.58 13.05
N ILE A 125 -17.99 -7.41 12.61
CA ILE A 125 -18.61 -6.41 13.44
C ILE A 125 -19.98 -6.10 12.82
N GLU A 126 -21.03 -6.16 13.62
CA GLU A 126 -22.37 -5.79 13.16
C GLU A 126 -22.40 -4.33 12.71
N ALA A 127 -23.19 -4.04 11.66
CA ALA A 127 -23.23 -2.73 11.06
C ALA A 127 -23.66 -1.63 12.06
N ASP A 128 -24.56 -1.96 12.97
CA ASP A 128 -25.06 -1.02 13.99
C ASP A 128 -23.97 -0.63 14.98
N ASP A 129 -23.14 -1.58 15.42
CA ASP A 129 -22.00 -1.33 16.32
C ASP A 129 -20.92 -0.49 15.62
N LEU A 130 -20.70 -0.75 14.33
CA LEU A 130 -19.75 0.01 13.52
C LEU A 130 -20.22 1.48 13.34
N ILE A 131 -21.50 1.67 13.08
CA ILE A 131 -22.11 2.99 12.90
C ILE A 131 -22.06 3.79 14.19
N GLU A 132 -22.41 3.19 15.32
CA GLU A 132 -22.33 3.86 16.63
C GLU A 132 -20.90 4.24 16.99
N GLY A 133 -19.94 3.34 16.83
CA GLY A 133 -18.52 3.61 17.09
C GLY A 133 -17.94 4.67 16.17
N PHE A 134 -18.21 4.59 14.87
CA PHE A 134 -17.73 5.56 13.88
C PHE A 134 -18.30 6.95 14.13
N PHE A 135 -19.61 7.08 14.40
CA PHE A 135 -20.23 8.36 14.68
C PHE A 135 -19.92 8.91 16.07
N ALA A 136 -19.58 8.08 17.05
CA ALA A 136 -19.08 8.54 18.35
C ALA A 136 -17.75 9.27 18.20
N ASP A 137 -16.80 8.70 17.43
CA ASP A 137 -15.49 9.31 17.12
C ASP A 137 -15.60 10.55 16.22
N VAL A 138 -16.52 10.51 15.22
CA VAL A 138 -16.79 11.63 14.32
C VAL A 138 -17.49 12.79 15.06
N ARG A 139 -18.24 12.53 16.14
CA ARG A 139 -18.85 13.58 16.97
C ARG A 139 -17.83 14.49 17.66
N ASP A 140 -16.61 14.01 17.90
CA ASP A 140 -15.56 14.79 18.58
C ASP A 140 -14.52 15.39 17.60
N SER A 141 -14.62 15.07 16.31
CA SER A 141 -13.64 15.47 15.33
C SER A 141 -14.04 16.69 14.48
N THR A 142 -13.05 17.31 13.84
CA THR A 142 -13.07 18.50 12.98
C THR A 142 -14.15 18.49 11.88
N ILE A 143 -14.76 17.32 11.58
CA ILE A 143 -15.82 17.17 10.58
C ILE A 143 -17.12 17.86 11.01
N ARG A 144 -17.43 17.87 12.31
CA ARG A 144 -18.61 18.57 12.83
C ARG A 144 -18.56 20.09 12.58
N ARG A 145 -17.35 20.67 12.62
CA ARG A 145 -17.17 22.11 12.32
C ARG A 145 -17.42 22.46 10.85
N ARG A 146 -17.10 21.54 9.92
CA ARG A 146 -17.33 21.77 8.49
C ARG A 146 -18.81 21.62 8.07
N VAL A 147 -19.53 20.69 8.66
CA VAL A 147 -20.96 20.49 8.37
C VAL A 147 -21.78 21.67 8.93
N THR A 148 -21.49 22.11 10.16
CA THR A 148 -22.18 23.26 10.76
C THR A 148 -21.87 24.60 10.06
N ASN A 149 -20.64 24.78 9.58
CA ASN A 149 -20.30 25.97 8.80
C ASN A 149 -21.01 25.98 7.44
N ARG A 150 -21.15 24.83 6.78
CA ARG A 150 -21.85 24.73 5.50
C ARG A 150 -23.38 25.02 5.65
N GLU A 151 -24.00 24.52 6.71
CA GLU A 151 -25.40 24.83 7.00
C GLU A 151 -25.62 26.31 7.37
N GLN A 152 -24.65 26.96 8.02
CA GLN A 152 -24.66 28.38 8.32
C GLN A 152 -24.48 29.24 7.07
N ASP A 153 -23.57 28.83 6.18
CA ASP A 153 -23.36 29.50 4.89
C ASP A 153 -24.57 29.35 3.95
N GLU A 154 -25.23 28.19 3.92
CA GLU A 154 -26.44 27.98 3.15
C GLU A 154 -27.64 28.79 3.69
N ARG A 155 -27.76 28.95 5.00
CA ARG A 155 -28.77 29.80 5.62
C ARG A 155 -28.52 31.29 5.38
N ALA A 156 -27.26 31.72 5.34
CA ALA A 156 -26.86 33.09 5.01
C ALA A 156 -27.17 33.44 3.55
N LEU A 157 -27.03 32.45 2.63
CA LEU A 157 -27.37 32.63 1.21
C LEU A 157 -28.87 32.66 0.93
N VAL A 158 -29.68 31.97 1.72
CA VAL A 158 -31.16 31.93 1.58
C VAL A 158 -31.84 33.11 2.28
N GLY A 159 -31.20 33.71 3.32
CA GLY A 159 -31.72 34.84 4.07
C GLY A 159 -31.48 36.23 3.44
N GLY A 160 -30.77 36.29 2.30
CA GLY A 160 -30.36 37.54 1.65
C GLY A 160 -31.31 38.07 0.55
N SER A 161 -32.53 37.57 0.42
CA SER A 161 -33.51 38.07 -0.56
C SER A 161 -34.74 38.62 0.12
N ALA A 162 -34.65 39.82 0.68
CA ALA A 162 -35.80 40.68 0.89
C ALA A 162 -35.35 42.11 1.16
N GLU A 163 -35.91 42.99 0.36
CA GLU A 163 -36.08 44.42 0.48
C GLU A 163 -35.12 45.30 -0.35
N ASP A 164 -35.60 45.58 -1.56
CA ASP A 164 -35.23 46.78 -2.33
C ASP A 164 -36.11 47.97 -1.81
N PRO A 165 -35.54 48.98 -1.14
CA PRO A 165 -36.30 50.14 -0.67
C PRO A 165 -36.29 51.28 -1.70
N ARG A 166 -36.76 51.02 -2.94
CA ARG A 166 -36.92 52.05 -3.97
C ARG A 166 -38.26 51.91 -4.67
N GLU A 167 -39.32 52.17 -3.96
CA GLU A 167 -40.58 52.68 -4.50
C GLU A 167 -41.25 53.57 -3.46
N GLU A 168 -41.04 54.87 -3.56
CA GLU A 168 -42.03 55.89 -3.14
C GLU A 168 -42.09 56.99 -4.19
N PRO A 169 -43.29 57.60 -4.35
CA PRO A 169 -43.77 58.30 -5.54
C PRO A 169 -43.25 59.73 -5.75
#